data_2a117ef0b0db919005537003bc31f8cd
#
_entry.id   2a117ef0b0db919005537003bc31f8cd
#
_cell.length_a   1.000
_cell.length_b   1.000
_cell.length_c   1.000
_cell.angle_alpha   90.00
_cell.angle_beta   90.00
_cell.angle_gamma   90.00
#
_symmetry.space_group_name_H-M   'P 1'
#
loop_
_entity.id
_entity.type
_entity.pdbx_description
1 polymer ?
#
loop_
_entity_poly.entity_id
_entity_poly.type
_entity_poly.pdbx_seq_one_letter_code
_entity_poly.pdbx_strand_id
1 'polypeptide(L)' 'MKPSTEDKVQGKLHEVKGESMEQVGKATSDPNLEASGKAEKKAGTVQKWVGRAEKAIGE' A
#
# COMPACT_ATOMS: atom_id res chain seq x y z
N MET A 1 -5.92 -1.36 -19.09
CA MET A 1 -6.30 -0.70 -17.83
C MET A 1 -5.61 0.66 -17.78
N LYS A 2 -6.28 1.68 -17.27
CA LYS A 2 -5.68 3.01 -17.19
C LYS A 2 -4.60 3.03 -16.12
N PRO A 3 -3.51 3.81 -16.28
CA PRO A 3 -2.46 3.88 -15.27
C PRO A 3 -2.98 4.26 -13.87
N SER A 4 -3.94 5.19 -13.79
CA SER A 4 -4.51 5.58 -12.50
C SER A 4 -5.24 4.42 -11.83
N THR A 5 -5.93 3.58 -12.61
CA THR A 5 -6.60 2.39 -12.10
C THR A 5 -5.59 1.36 -11.61
N GLU A 6 -4.50 1.16 -12.38
CA GLU A 6 -3.43 0.25 -11.97
C GLU A 6 -2.80 0.70 -10.67
N ASP A 7 -2.51 2.00 -10.53
CA ASP A 7 -1.93 2.54 -9.30
C ASP A 7 -2.84 2.31 -8.11
N LYS A 8 -4.15 2.51 -8.28
CA LYS A 8 -5.10 2.29 -7.19
C LYS A 8 -5.18 0.83 -6.79
N VAL A 9 -5.20 -0.08 -7.76
CA VAL A 9 -5.25 -1.52 -7.49
C VAL A 9 -3.96 -1.97 -6.80
N GLN A 10 -2.81 -1.59 -7.34
CA GLN A 10 -1.53 -1.96 -6.74
C GLN A 10 -1.36 -1.34 -5.37
N GLY A 11 -1.78 -0.09 -5.20
CA GLY A 11 -1.73 0.57 -3.90
C GLY A 11 -2.54 -0.18 -2.85
N LYS A 12 -3.74 -0.63 -3.24
CA LYS A 12 -4.58 -1.40 -2.33
C LYS A 12 -3.94 -2.74 -1.97
N LEU A 13 -3.35 -3.41 -2.95
CA LEU A 13 -2.64 -4.67 -2.70
C LEU A 13 -1.47 -4.47 -1.73
N HIS A 14 -0.70 -3.40 -1.93
CA HIS A 14 0.42 -3.09 -1.02
C HIS A 14 -0.08 -2.77 0.37
N GLU A 15 -1.19 -2.05 0.49
CA GLU A 15 -1.77 -1.75 1.80
C GLU A 15 -2.19 -3.01 2.53
N VAL A 16 -2.90 -3.91 1.84
CA VAL A 16 -3.37 -5.16 2.44
C VAL A 16 -2.19 -6.03 2.84
N LYS A 17 -1.21 -6.15 1.95
CA LYS A 17 0.01 -6.91 2.24
C LYS A 17 0.74 -6.33 3.45
N GLY A 18 0.92 -5.01 3.47
CA GLY A 18 1.60 -4.34 4.57
C GLY A 18 0.88 -4.51 5.89
N GLU A 19 -0.44 -4.41 5.88
CA GLU A 19 -1.23 -4.62 7.09
C GLU A 19 -1.09 -6.04 7.60
N SER A 20 -1.12 -7.04 6.70
CA SER A 20 -0.92 -8.42 7.09
C SER A 20 0.45 -8.63 7.70
N MET A 21 1.49 -8.06 7.10
CA MET A 21 2.85 -8.15 7.63
C MET A 21 2.96 -7.50 9.01
N GLU A 22 2.31 -6.36 9.18
CA GLU A 22 2.30 -5.65 10.46
C GLU A 22 1.63 -6.51 11.54
N GLN A 23 0.48 -7.10 11.23
CA GLN A 23 -0.25 -7.95 12.15
C GLN A 23 0.56 -9.20 12.53
N VAL A 24 1.15 -9.86 11.53
CA VAL A 24 1.98 -11.05 11.79
C VAL A 24 3.22 -10.66 12.60
N GLY A 25 3.82 -9.52 12.29
CA GLY A 25 4.97 -9.04 13.05
C GLY A 25 4.65 -8.81 14.51
N LYS A 26 3.48 -8.21 14.79
CA LYS A 26 3.03 -8.03 16.18
C LYS A 26 2.77 -9.36 16.86
N ALA A 27 2.09 -10.27 16.18
CA ALA A 27 1.72 -11.56 16.75
C ALA A 27 2.93 -12.44 17.05
N THR A 28 3.99 -12.32 16.25
CA THR A 28 5.21 -13.12 16.44
C THR A 28 6.32 -12.37 17.15
N SER A 29 6.05 -11.14 17.58
CA SER A 29 7.04 -10.25 18.22
C SER A 29 8.24 -10.03 17.33
N ASP A 30 8.00 -9.81 16.04
CA ASP A 30 9.04 -9.55 15.04
C ASP A 30 8.98 -8.07 14.65
N PRO A 31 9.79 -7.19 15.28
CA PRO A 31 9.72 -5.76 14.99
C PRO A 31 10.17 -5.42 13.57
N ASN A 32 11.04 -6.22 12.96
CA ASN A 32 11.47 -5.97 11.59
C ASN A 32 10.32 -6.21 10.61
N LEU A 33 9.57 -7.29 10.81
CA LEU A 33 8.42 -7.60 9.99
C LEU A 33 7.32 -6.55 10.17
N GLU A 34 7.09 -6.14 11.40
CA GLU A 34 6.10 -5.09 11.69
C GLU A 34 6.47 -3.79 10.99
N ALA A 35 7.73 -3.38 11.09
CA ALA A 35 8.22 -2.15 10.45
C ALA A 35 8.13 -2.24 8.92
N SER A 36 8.47 -3.40 8.36
CA SER A 36 8.36 -3.63 6.92
C SER A 36 6.91 -3.54 6.47
N GLY A 37 5.99 -4.07 7.27
CA GLY A 37 4.57 -3.99 6.98
C GLY A 37 4.06 -2.57 6.98
N LYS A 38 4.48 -1.76 7.94
CA LYS A 38 4.13 -0.34 7.99
C LYS A 38 4.64 0.41 6.77
N ALA A 39 5.88 0.14 6.36
CA ALA A 39 6.47 0.78 5.19
C ALA A 39 5.70 0.39 3.93
N GLU A 40 5.36 -0.87 3.78
CA GLU A 40 4.59 -1.37 2.64
C GLU A 40 3.21 -0.73 2.59
N LYS A 41 2.55 -0.61 3.74
CA LYS A 41 1.23 0.01 3.84
C LYS A 41 1.30 1.48 3.42
N LYS A 42 2.32 2.21 3.88
CA LYS A 42 2.50 3.61 3.51
C LYS A 42 2.76 3.75 2.02
N ALA A 43 3.59 2.88 1.44
CA ALA A 43 3.86 2.89 0.01
C ALA A 43 2.58 2.67 -0.79
N GLY A 44 1.72 1.75 -0.34
CA GLY A 44 0.44 1.51 -0.97
C GLY A 44 -0.47 2.72 -0.90
N THR A 45 -0.51 3.40 0.23
CA THR A 45 -1.32 4.61 0.40
C THR A 45 -0.84 5.71 -0.53
N VAL A 46 0.47 5.92 -0.63
CA VAL A 46 1.04 6.90 -1.54
C VAL A 46 0.67 6.57 -2.99
N GLN A 47 0.80 5.31 -3.36
CA GLN A 47 0.46 4.88 -4.72
C GLN A 47 -1.01 5.12 -5.05
N LYS A 48 -1.90 4.90 -4.10
CA LYS A 48 -3.32 5.20 -4.27
C LYS A 48 -3.55 6.70 -4.49
N TRP A 49 -2.84 7.54 -3.74
CA TRP A 49 -2.94 8.99 -3.90
C TRP A 49 -2.47 9.43 -5.28
N VAL A 50 -1.38 8.83 -5.79
CA VAL A 50 -0.90 9.10 -7.14
C VAL A 50 -1.98 8.74 -8.17
N GLY A 51 -2.62 7.58 -8.00
CA GLY A 51 -3.71 7.16 -8.89
C GLY A 51 -4.86 8.15 -8.88
N ARG A 52 -5.23 8.68 -7.71
CA ARG A 52 -6.29 9.69 -7.60
C ARG A 52 -5.89 10.99 -8.28
N ALA A 53 -4.64 11.41 -8.11
CA ALA A 53 -4.15 12.64 -8.73
C ALA A 53 -4.17 12.52 -10.25
N GLU A 54 -3.74 11.39 -10.80
CA GLU A 54 -3.78 11.16 -12.23
C GLU A 54 -5.21 11.24 -12.76
N LYS A 55 -6.15 10.67 -12.03
CA LYS A 55 -7.56 10.71 -12.42
C LYS A 55 -8.10 12.14 -12.38
N ALA A 56 -7.69 12.91 -11.38
CA ALA A 56 -8.16 14.30 -11.23
C ALA A 56 -7.69 15.19 -12.36
N ILE A 57 -6.53 14.91 -12.95
CA ILE A 57 -6.01 15.71 -14.08
C ILE A 57 -6.44 15.16 -15.44
N GLY A 58 -7.44 14.28 -15.46
CA GLY A 58 -8.07 13.85 -16.71
C GLY A 58 -7.48 12.62 -17.36
N GLU A 59 -6.80 11.83 -16.63
CA GLU A 59 -6.24 10.59 -17.14
C GLU A 59 -7.29 9.53 -17.53
#